data_5b6438a2edd3db6a7d052a1b7f61c282
#
_entry.id   5b6438a2edd3db6a7d052a1b7f61c282
#
_cell.length_a   1.000
_cell.length_b   1.000
_cell.length_c   1.000
_cell.angle_alpha   90.00
_cell.angle_beta   90.00
_cell.angle_gamma   90.00
#
_symmetry.space_group_name_H-M   'P 1'
#
loop_
_entity.id
_entity.type
_entity.pdbx_description
1 polymer ?
#
loop_
_entity_poly.entity_id
_entity_poly.type
_entity_poly.pdbx_seq_one_letter_code
_entity_poly.pdbx_strand_id
1 'polypeptide(L)'
;MIWAGMKEVEVRKTRPTLETPFKAYIYCTGHDGWVMKSPKAGVQKMDSRVIGEFTCDKIDRLTHVGAMGSNEPPKLHIETSDLWHKPANDLLQAACLTEAEAEKYLKGGDGYGWHISDLKIYDKPRKLQEFTGLRNTRFGMEPVEITRPPQSWGYVRELEEVRNEQEGE
;
A
#
# COMPACT_ATOMS: atom_id res chain seq x y z
N MET A 1 -3.60 10.46 -5.35
CA MET A 1 -4.27 9.57 -4.36
C MET A 1 -4.57 8.23 -5.01
N ILE A 2 -4.41 7.11 -4.28
CA ILE A 2 -4.60 5.74 -4.83
C ILE A 2 -5.98 5.56 -5.47
N TRP A 3 -7.04 5.95 -4.77
CA TRP A 3 -8.42 5.76 -5.22
C TRP A 3 -8.78 6.48 -6.53
N ALA A 4 -8.02 7.49 -6.91
CA ALA A 4 -8.22 8.24 -8.15
C ALA A 4 -7.32 7.72 -9.31
N GLY A 5 -6.60 6.62 -9.10
CA GLY A 5 -5.68 6.04 -10.09
C GLY A 5 -4.45 6.88 -10.41
N MET A 6 -4.21 7.96 -9.65
CA MET A 6 -3.06 8.85 -9.88
C MET A 6 -1.79 8.37 -9.20
N LYS A 7 -1.90 7.48 -8.23
CA LYS A 7 -0.78 6.95 -7.46
C LYS A 7 -0.49 5.53 -7.89
N GLU A 8 0.67 5.32 -8.48
CA GLU A 8 1.12 4.03 -9.01
C GLU A 8 2.08 3.31 -8.05
N VAL A 9 2.61 4.03 -7.05
CA VAL A 9 3.53 3.48 -6.05
C VAL A 9 3.11 3.94 -4.66
N GLU A 10 3.05 3.01 -3.71
CA GLU A 10 2.85 3.30 -2.29
C GLU A 10 4.19 3.20 -1.54
N VAL A 11 4.62 4.28 -0.88
CA VAL A 11 5.88 4.29 -0.11
C VAL A 11 5.61 3.89 1.34
N ARG A 12 6.37 2.89 1.83
CA ARG A 12 6.30 2.37 3.19
C ARG A 12 7.69 2.27 3.82
N LYS A 13 7.76 2.34 5.16
CA LYS A 13 9.03 2.18 5.91
C LYS A 13 9.49 0.73 6.01
N THR A 14 8.59 -0.20 5.83
CA THR A 14 8.85 -1.64 5.93
C THR A 14 8.18 -2.38 4.79
N ARG A 15 8.69 -3.56 4.48
CA ARG A 15 8.10 -4.46 3.50
C ARG A 15 7.54 -5.71 4.19
N PRO A 16 6.53 -6.37 3.60
CA PRO A 16 6.09 -7.68 4.08
C PRO A 16 7.14 -8.75 3.76
N THR A 17 7.01 -9.89 4.43
CA THR A 17 7.77 -11.11 4.12
C THR A 17 7.18 -11.89 2.95
N LEU A 18 6.02 -11.46 2.45
CA LEU A 18 5.39 -12.05 1.26
C LEU A 18 6.24 -11.80 0.02
N GLU A 19 6.30 -12.81 -0.84
CA GLU A 19 6.83 -12.67 -2.19
C GLU A 19 5.81 -11.95 -3.08
N THR A 20 6.31 -11.18 -4.04
CA THR A 20 5.47 -10.57 -5.07
C THR A 20 5.19 -11.57 -6.19
N PRO A 21 3.99 -11.54 -6.82
CA PRO A 21 2.90 -10.61 -6.51
C PRO A 21 2.05 -11.03 -5.31
N PHE A 22 1.49 -10.05 -4.58
CA PHE A 22 0.50 -10.30 -3.53
C PHE A 22 -0.61 -9.25 -3.57
N LYS A 23 -1.79 -9.60 -3.04
CA LYS A 23 -2.93 -8.69 -2.94
C LYS A 23 -2.78 -7.79 -1.69
N ALA A 24 -3.06 -6.51 -1.85
CA ALA A 24 -3.10 -5.55 -0.78
C ALA A 24 -4.46 -4.83 -0.74
N TYR A 25 -5.02 -4.65 0.46
CA TYR A 25 -6.28 -3.95 0.68
C TYR A 25 -6.02 -2.53 1.15
N ILE A 26 -6.82 -1.59 0.66
CA ILE A 26 -6.66 -0.16 0.92
C ILE A 26 -7.64 0.26 2.01
N TYR A 27 -7.11 0.55 3.20
CA TYR A 27 -7.89 1.10 4.29
C TYR A 27 -7.81 2.63 4.30
N CYS A 28 -8.96 3.29 4.27
CA CYS A 28 -9.07 4.73 4.41
C CYS A 28 -9.17 5.10 5.89
N THR A 29 -8.13 5.72 6.43
CA THR A 29 -8.15 6.24 7.80
C THR A 29 -9.14 7.39 7.90
N GLY A 30 -9.92 7.42 8.99
CA GLY A 30 -10.99 8.38 9.15
C GLY A 30 -10.52 9.83 9.17
N HIS A 31 -11.03 10.59 8.22
CA HIS A 31 -11.18 12.03 8.31
C HIS A 31 -12.65 12.30 8.00
N ASP A 32 -13.33 13.02 8.90
CA ASP A 32 -14.73 13.32 8.77
C ASP A 32 -15.09 13.90 7.40
N GLY A 33 -16.04 13.25 6.73
CA GLY A 33 -16.62 13.75 5.49
C GLY A 33 -16.01 13.25 4.18
N TRP A 34 -15.04 12.33 4.21
CA TRP A 34 -14.56 11.72 2.96
C TRP A 34 -15.61 10.79 2.38
N VAL A 35 -16.06 11.13 1.17
CA VAL A 35 -17.06 10.36 0.41
C VAL A 35 -16.54 10.07 -1.00
N MET A 36 -16.93 8.95 -1.54
CA MET A 36 -16.78 8.61 -2.96
C MET A 36 -18.16 8.50 -3.60
N LYS A 37 -18.24 8.85 -4.88
CA LYS A 37 -19.44 8.65 -5.68
C LYS A 37 -19.24 7.42 -6.56
N SER A 38 -19.93 6.34 -6.22
CA SER A 38 -19.97 5.14 -7.06
C SER A 38 -21.12 5.26 -8.08
N PRO A 39 -20.89 4.95 -9.36
CA PRO A 39 -21.94 4.91 -10.36
C PRO A 39 -23.07 3.93 -10.03
N LYS A 40 -22.74 2.82 -9.34
CA LYS A 40 -23.70 1.75 -9.00
C LYS A 40 -24.33 1.93 -7.62
N ALA A 41 -23.60 2.45 -6.65
CA ALA A 41 -24.03 2.48 -5.24
C ALA A 41 -24.27 3.90 -4.69
N GLY A 42 -24.14 4.95 -5.52
CA GLY A 42 -24.32 6.33 -5.12
C GLY A 42 -23.19 6.85 -4.21
N VAL A 43 -23.49 7.77 -3.30
CA VAL A 43 -22.52 8.37 -2.39
C VAL A 43 -22.23 7.40 -1.24
N GLN A 44 -20.96 7.02 -1.07
CA GLN A 44 -20.48 6.11 -0.04
C GLN A 44 -19.49 6.81 0.88
N LYS A 45 -19.56 6.55 2.19
CA LYS A 45 -18.54 6.99 3.15
C LYS A 45 -17.29 6.14 3.00
N MET A 46 -16.13 6.80 2.92
CA MET A 46 -14.83 6.13 2.80
C MET A 46 -14.11 5.98 4.14
N ASP A 47 -14.39 6.87 5.08
CA ASP A 47 -13.72 6.94 6.38
C ASP A 47 -13.93 5.66 7.18
N SER A 48 -12.83 5.18 7.75
CA SER A 48 -12.79 3.94 8.54
C SER A 48 -13.31 2.71 7.78
N ARG A 49 -13.02 2.64 6.49
CA ARG A 49 -13.45 1.55 5.59
C ARG A 49 -12.29 1.04 4.74
N VAL A 50 -12.38 -0.22 4.32
CA VAL A 50 -11.59 -0.78 3.24
C VAL A 50 -12.28 -0.40 1.93
N ILE A 51 -11.61 0.43 1.14
CA ILE A 51 -12.20 1.07 -0.06
C ILE A 51 -11.85 0.36 -1.36
N GLY A 52 -10.89 -0.56 -1.33
CA GLY A 52 -10.44 -1.25 -2.53
C GLY A 52 -9.28 -2.19 -2.26
N GLU A 53 -8.75 -2.72 -3.32
CA GLU A 53 -7.61 -3.63 -3.36
C GLU A 53 -6.71 -3.36 -4.56
N PHE A 54 -5.47 -3.80 -4.50
CA PHE A 54 -4.54 -3.82 -5.64
C PHE A 54 -3.60 -5.01 -5.54
N THR A 55 -2.94 -5.33 -6.63
CA THR A 55 -1.84 -6.28 -6.67
C THR A 55 -0.52 -5.52 -6.52
N CYS A 56 0.29 -5.90 -5.53
CA CYS A 56 1.68 -5.45 -5.46
C CYS A 56 2.55 -6.44 -6.23
N ASP A 57 2.96 -6.08 -7.42
CA ASP A 57 3.74 -6.94 -8.32
C ASP A 57 5.24 -6.78 -8.15
N LYS A 58 5.69 -5.67 -7.56
CA LYS A 58 7.09 -5.35 -7.34
C LYS A 58 7.27 -4.47 -6.12
N ILE A 59 8.38 -4.64 -5.41
CA ILE A 59 8.82 -3.74 -4.34
C ILE A 59 10.24 -3.28 -4.63
N ASP A 60 10.42 -1.97 -4.76
CA ASP A 60 11.74 -1.34 -4.85
C ASP A 60 12.19 -0.89 -3.46
N ARG A 61 13.47 -1.11 -3.12
CA ARG A 61 14.07 -0.56 -1.90
C ARG A 61 14.58 0.84 -2.17
N LEU A 62 14.24 1.76 -1.29
CA LEU A 62 14.73 3.13 -1.26
C LEU A 62 15.80 3.26 -0.18
N THR A 63 16.96 3.79 -0.52
CA THR A 63 18.07 4.00 0.39
C THR A 63 18.72 5.35 0.16
N HIS A 64 19.44 5.85 1.15
CA HIS A 64 20.16 7.12 1.05
C HIS A 64 21.56 6.89 0.53
N VAL A 65 21.90 7.54 -0.55
CA VAL A 65 23.25 7.49 -1.17
C VAL A 65 23.88 8.88 -1.15
N GLY A 66 25.04 8.98 -0.51
CA GLY A 66 25.88 10.18 -0.53
C GLY A 66 26.98 10.07 -1.57
N ALA A 67 27.32 11.18 -2.23
CA ALA A 67 28.47 11.23 -3.11
C ALA A 67 29.76 11.26 -2.27
N MET A 68 30.69 10.38 -2.57
CA MET A 68 31.99 10.30 -1.89
C MET A 68 32.75 11.63 -2.05
N GLY A 69 33.13 12.26 -0.95
CA GLY A 69 33.83 13.53 -0.94
C GLY A 69 32.95 14.78 -1.12
N SER A 70 31.63 14.62 -1.18
CA SER A 70 30.66 15.71 -1.22
C SER A 70 30.21 16.11 0.20
N ASN A 71 30.00 17.40 0.43
CA ASN A 71 29.34 17.92 1.63
C ASN A 71 27.81 17.99 1.47
N GLU A 72 27.28 17.53 0.33
CA GLU A 72 25.82 17.48 0.15
C GLU A 72 25.20 16.34 0.98
N PRO A 73 24.00 16.53 1.50
CA PRO A 73 23.29 15.47 2.22
C PRO A 73 23.02 14.28 1.27
N PRO A 74 23.00 13.06 1.78
CA PRO A 74 22.61 11.89 0.99
C PRO A 74 21.22 12.05 0.42
N LYS A 75 21.01 11.59 -0.84
CA LYS A 75 19.71 11.64 -1.55
C LYS A 75 19.10 10.26 -1.67
N LEU A 76 17.78 10.21 -1.77
CA LEU A 76 17.05 8.96 -1.97
C LEU A 76 17.33 8.36 -3.35
N HIS A 77 17.68 7.09 -3.36
CA HIS A 77 17.95 6.28 -4.53
C HIS A 77 17.22 4.95 -4.44
N ILE A 78 16.95 4.36 -5.60
CA ILE A 78 16.43 3.00 -5.72
C ILE A 78 17.64 2.06 -5.79
N GLU A 79 17.66 1.05 -4.92
CA GLU A 79 18.64 -0.04 -4.99
C GLU A 79 18.32 -0.95 -6.18
N THR A 80 19.30 -1.19 -7.05
CA THR A 80 19.16 -2.08 -8.21
C THR A 80 19.97 -3.36 -8.00
N SER A 81 19.64 -4.43 -8.74
CA SER A 81 20.32 -5.73 -8.65
C SER A 81 21.81 -5.69 -9.00
N ASP A 82 22.23 -4.66 -9.72
CA ASP A 82 23.59 -4.56 -10.27
C ASP A 82 24.55 -3.75 -9.38
N LEU A 83 24.25 -3.61 -8.10
CA LEU A 83 24.99 -2.76 -7.14
C LEU A 83 24.98 -1.27 -7.50
N TRP A 84 24.20 -0.86 -8.47
CA TRP A 84 24.02 0.52 -8.85
C TRP A 84 22.78 1.10 -8.17
N HIS A 85 22.85 2.37 -7.89
CA HIS A 85 21.74 3.12 -7.35
C HIS A 85 21.30 4.14 -8.39
N LYS A 86 20.02 4.19 -8.69
CA LYS A 86 19.47 5.25 -9.55
C LYS A 86 18.64 6.23 -8.72
N PRO A 87 18.60 7.51 -9.09
CA PRO A 87 17.76 8.50 -8.39
C PRO A 87 16.33 8.02 -8.26
N ALA A 88 15.70 8.32 -7.11
CA ALA A 88 14.33 7.90 -6.81
C ALA A 88 13.25 8.79 -7.43
N ASN A 89 13.60 9.82 -8.21
CA ASN A 89 12.67 10.85 -8.69
C ASN A 89 11.44 10.29 -9.39
N ASP A 90 11.62 9.35 -10.33
CA ASP A 90 10.51 8.74 -11.08
C ASP A 90 9.59 7.95 -10.16
N LEU A 91 10.15 7.21 -9.21
CA LEU A 91 9.38 6.46 -8.22
C LEU A 91 8.61 7.40 -7.28
N LEU A 92 9.23 8.48 -6.83
CA LEU A 92 8.56 9.48 -6.00
C LEU A 92 7.44 10.20 -6.75
N GLN A 93 7.63 10.49 -8.03
CA GLN A 93 6.58 11.03 -8.89
C GLN A 93 5.40 10.05 -9.01
N ALA A 94 5.67 8.77 -9.27
CA ALA A 94 4.65 7.72 -9.31
C ALA A 94 3.96 7.51 -7.94
N ALA A 95 4.64 7.84 -6.85
CA ALA A 95 4.08 7.85 -5.50
C ALA A 95 3.33 9.15 -5.15
N CYS A 96 3.28 10.14 -6.06
CA CYS A 96 2.73 11.47 -5.80
C CYS A 96 3.37 12.15 -4.58
N LEU A 97 4.68 11.99 -4.41
CA LEU A 97 5.46 12.57 -3.31
C LEU A 97 6.59 13.43 -3.85
N THR A 98 6.86 14.54 -3.17
CA THR A 98 8.11 15.27 -3.31
C THR A 98 9.21 14.58 -2.49
N GLU A 99 10.48 14.83 -2.84
CA GLU A 99 11.63 14.33 -2.07
C GLU A 99 11.54 14.78 -0.60
N ALA A 100 11.17 16.02 -0.33
CA ALA A 100 11.03 16.56 1.01
C ALA A 100 9.93 15.85 1.82
N GLU A 101 8.82 15.49 1.20
CA GLU A 101 7.75 14.71 1.85
C GLU A 101 8.20 13.27 2.15
N ALA A 102 8.90 12.64 1.21
CA ALA A 102 9.47 11.32 1.39
C ALA A 102 10.50 11.29 2.53
N GLU A 103 11.43 12.26 2.57
CA GLU A 103 12.41 12.42 3.64
C GLU A 103 11.76 12.63 5.00
N LYS A 104 10.77 13.51 5.08
CA LYS A 104 10.00 13.75 6.30
C LYS A 104 9.29 12.47 6.77
N TYR A 105 8.76 11.69 5.85
CA TYR A 105 8.10 10.43 6.18
C TYR A 105 9.09 9.37 6.61
N LEU A 106 10.19 9.16 5.87
CA LEU A 106 11.19 8.12 6.14
C LEU A 106 12.10 8.47 7.33
N LYS A 107 12.26 9.76 7.64
CA LYS A 107 13.09 10.26 8.75
C LYS A 107 14.55 9.79 8.67
N GLY A 108 15.12 9.81 7.47
CA GLY A 108 16.49 9.38 7.22
C GLY A 108 16.70 7.85 7.19
N GLY A 109 15.64 7.07 7.35
CA GLY A 109 15.69 5.60 7.23
C GLY A 109 15.41 5.12 5.80
N ASP A 110 15.60 3.83 5.58
CA ASP A 110 15.22 3.18 4.33
C ASP A 110 13.70 3.19 4.13
N GLY A 111 13.29 3.05 2.86
CA GLY A 111 11.91 2.93 2.46
C GLY A 111 11.69 1.83 1.43
N TYR A 112 10.44 1.59 1.10
CA TYR A 112 10.03 0.60 0.11
C TYR A 112 8.90 1.15 -0.74
N GLY A 113 9.10 1.16 -2.05
CA GLY A 113 8.07 1.52 -3.03
C GLY A 113 7.32 0.27 -3.47
N TRP A 114 6.06 0.16 -3.08
CA TRP A 114 5.17 -0.94 -3.46
C TRP A 114 4.46 -0.54 -4.74
N HIS A 115 4.73 -1.22 -5.85
CA HIS A 115 4.08 -0.95 -7.13
C HIS A 115 2.63 -1.42 -7.11
N ILE A 116 1.76 -0.59 -7.66
CA ILE A 116 0.30 -0.80 -7.68
C ILE A 116 -0.11 -1.24 -9.08
N SER A 117 -0.61 -2.44 -9.20
CA SER A 117 -1.27 -2.96 -10.40
C SER A 117 -2.67 -3.47 -10.06
N ASP A 118 -3.51 -3.68 -11.06
CA ASP A 118 -4.88 -4.22 -10.92
C ASP A 118 -5.70 -3.52 -9.83
N LEU A 119 -5.60 -2.20 -9.76
CA LEU A 119 -6.34 -1.40 -8.78
C LEU A 119 -7.84 -1.54 -8.97
N LYS A 120 -8.52 -2.01 -7.93
CA LYS A 120 -9.98 -2.17 -7.87
C LYS A 120 -10.54 -1.39 -6.70
N ILE A 121 -11.31 -0.36 -6.98
CA ILE A 121 -12.05 0.39 -5.96
C ILE A 121 -13.45 -0.19 -5.84
N TYR A 122 -13.88 -0.47 -4.60
CA TYR A 122 -15.16 -1.10 -4.33
C TYR A 122 -16.32 -0.13 -4.51
N ASP A 123 -17.39 -0.56 -5.15
CA ASP A 123 -18.64 0.20 -5.22
C ASP A 123 -19.23 0.49 -3.83
N LYS A 124 -19.05 -0.45 -2.91
CA LYS A 124 -19.42 -0.32 -1.49
C LYS A 124 -18.21 -0.60 -0.62
N PRO A 125 -17.67 0.41 0.07
CA PRO A 125 -16.58 0.23 1.03
C PRO A 125 -16.94 -0.79 2.12
N ARG A 126 -16.00 -1.65 2.47
CA ARG A 126 -16.18 -2.74 3.44
C ARG A 126 -15.77 -2.31 4.84
N LYS A 127 -16.39 -2.90 5.85
CA LYS A 127 -15.95 -2.72 7.24
C LYS A 127 -14.65 -3.48 7.50
N LEU A 128 -13.79 -2.93 8.36
CA LEU A 128 -12.53 -3.60 8.72
C LEU A 128 -12.78 -4.98 9.36
N GLN A 129 -13.88 -5.13 10.09
CA GLN A 129 -14.29 -6.37 10.77
C GLN A 129 -14.71 -7.49 9.80
N GLU A 130 -14.90 -7.20 8.52
CA GLU A 130 -15.13 -8.23 7.50
C GLU A 130 -13.84 -8.98 7.12
N PHE A 131 -12.68 -8.48 7.56
CA PHE A 131 -11.38 -9.05 7.30
C PHE A 131 -10.86 -9.81 8.52
N THR A 132 -10.25 -10.95 8.27
CA THR A 132 -9.54 -11.71 9.31
C THR A 132 -8.06 -11.32 9.26
N GLY A 133 -7.56 -10.74 10.34
CA GLY A 133 -6.13 -10.48 10.51
C GLY A 133 -5.33 -11.76 10.61
N LEU A 134 -4.04 -11.68 10.31
CA LEU A 134 -3.09 -12.76 10.50
C LEU A 134 -1.94 -12.26 11.36
N ARG A 135 -1.63 -12.97 12.42
CA ARG A 135 -0.51 -12.68 13.30
C ARG A 135 0.56 -13.77 13.17
N ASN A 136 1.79 -13.35 12.96
CA ASN A 136 2.91 -14.27 12.96
C ASN A 136 3.21 -14.75 14.39
N THR A 137 3.20 -16.05 14.59
CA THR A 137 3.55 -16.71 15.84
C THR A 137 4.69 -17.70 15.60
N ARG A 138 5.25 -18.26 16.67
CA ARG A 138 6.25 -19.35 16.55
C ARG A 138 5.72 -20.61 15.84
N PHE A 139 4.41 -20.73 15.71
CA PHE A 139 3.75 -21.87 15.05
C PHE A 139 3.24 -21.52 13.63
N GLY A 140 3.52 -20.30 13.13
CA GLY A 140 3.09 -19.81 11.83
C GLY A 140 2.09 -18.66 11.93
N MET A 141 1.37 -18.42 10.84
CA MET A 141 0.38 -17.35 10.74
C MET A 141 -0.96 -17.80 11.32
N GLU A 142 -1.37 -17.21 12.43
CA GLU A 142 -2.64 -17.51 13.10
C GLU A 142 -3.69 -16.43 12.83
N PRO A 143 -4.96 -16.79 12.61
CA PRO A 143 -6.03 -15.84 12.43
C PRO A 143 -6.28 -15.03 13.72
N VAL A 144 -6.58 -13.74 13.56
CA VAL A 144 -6.88 -12.82 14.65
C VAL A 144 -7.98 -11.85 14.21
N GLU A 145 -8.86 -11.50 15.13
CA GLU A 145 -9.87 -10.46 14.89
C GLU A 145 -9.19 -9.08 14.80
N ILE A 146 -9.60 -8.28 13.80
CA ILE A 146 -9.10 -6.92 13.62
C ILE A 146 -10.06 -5.96 14.32
N THR A 147 -9.72 -5.50 15.49
CA THR A 147 -10.52 -4.53 16.27
C THR A 147 -10.20 -3.09 15.92
N ARG A 148 -9.00 -2.82 15.38
CA ARG A 148 -8.52 -1.50 14.98
C ARG A 148 -7.57 -1.62 13.79
N PRO A 149 -7.49 -0.60 12.92
CA PRO A 149 -6.54 -0.63 11.82
C PRO A 149 -5.09 -0.62 12.34
N PRO A 150 -4.16 -1.28 11.63
CA PRO A 150 -2.74 -1.20 11.96
C PRO A 150 -2.23 0.23 11.71
N GLN A 151 -1.15 0.62 12.41
CA GLN A 151 -0.54 1.96 12.23
C GLN A 151 0.03 2.17 10.83
N SER A 152 0.48 1.12 10.16
CA SER A 152 1.04 1.16 8.81
C SER A 152 0.37 0.14 7.91
N TRP A 153 0.66 -1.13 8.10
CA TRP A 153 0.05 -2.25 7.40
C TRP A 153 0.05 -3.49 8.31
N GLY A 154 -0.72 -4.50 7.96
CA GLY A 154 -0.80 -5.78 8.67
C GLY A 154 -1.23 -6.88 7.72
N TYR A 155 -0.94 -8.13 8.09
CA TYR A 155 -1.37 -9.28 7.32
C TYR A 155 -2.86 -9.55 7.55
N VAL A 156 -3.54 -9.87 6.46
CA VAL A 156 -4.94 -10.32 6.47
C VAL A 156 -5.09 -11.55 5.59
N ARG A 157 -6.09 -12.37 5.90
CA ARG A 157 -6.49 -13.44 5.00
C ARG A 157 -7.11 -12.83 3.75
N GLU A 158 -6.75 -13.35 2.59
CA GLU A 158 -7.39 -12.96 1.34
C GLU A 158 -8.88 -13.26 1.39
N LEU A 159 -9.69 -12.31 0.93
CA LEU A 159 -11.13 -12.54 0.79
C LEU A 159 -11.37 -13.53 -0.34
N GLU A 160 -12.10 -14.59 -0.07
CA GLU A 160 -12.60 -15.48 -1.10
C GLU A 160 -13.55 -14.68 -1.99
N GLU A 161 -13.31 -14.68 -3.30
CA GLU A 161 -14.28 -14.17 -4.26
C GLU A 161 -15.51 -15.06 -4.16
N VAL A 162 -16.64 -14.49 -3.74
CA VAL A 162 -17.93 -15.17 -3.85
C VAL A 162 -18.14 -15.36 -5.34
N ARG A 163 -17.90 -16.57 -5.83
CA ARG A 163 -18.37 -16.98 -7.17
C ARG A 163 -19.88 -16.85 -7.14
N ASN A 164 -20.39 -15.79 -7.74
CA ASN A 164 -21.80 -15.76 -8.11
C ASN A 164 -21.98 -16.80 -9.21
N GLU A 165 -22.25 -18.03 -8.80
CA GLU A 165 -22.92 -18.99 -9.65
C GLU A 165 -24.31 -18.44 -9.90
N GLN A 166 -24.43 -17.64 -10.94
CA GLN A 166 -25.71 -17.48 -11.60
C GLN A 166 -25.93 -18.78 -12.36
N GLU A 167 -26.49 -19.77 -11.68
CA GLU A 167 -27.22 -20.82 -12.33
C GLU A 167 -28.38 -20.17 -13.09
N GLY A 168 -28.25 -20.13 -14.42
CA GLY A 168 -29.37 -19.86 -15.30
C GLY A 168 -30.31 -21.06 -15.27
N GLU A 169 -31.55 -20.83 -14.98
CA GLU A 169 -32.69 -21.52 -15.55
C GLU A 169 -33.42 -20.62 -16.55
#